data_07b4ecc71bb9ecdac8cd38656e1bd516
#
_entry.id   07b4ecc71bb9ecdac8cd38656e1bd516
#
_cell.length_a   1.000
_cell.length_b   1.000
_cell.length_c   1.000
_cell.angle_alpha   90.00
_cell.angle_beta   90.00
_cell.angle_gamma   90.00
#
_symmetry.space_group_name_H-M   'P 1'
#
loop_
_entity.id
_entity.type
_entity.pdbx_description
1 polymer ?
#
loop_
_entity_poly.entity_id
_entity_poly.type
_entity_poly.pdbx_seq_one_letter_code
_entity_poly.pdbx_strand_id
1 'polypeptide(L)'
;MTVLNPSPVDSPGRERQDAYAISAEFYDLLQAERDEIRVRALYRDDVRRARVGVLDVGAGTGRVTLMSLLESRVPVHAVEPARSMRTPLMTRLASLNAELTTRVTVHPQGLDETGLHGVADVAVCHNTVACLHPASRRALWPAVARALVPAGVLLVQLPPARLPRHTTTHVLPTRTVGRHEYGGRMVTSADVDRIRARFDYWVRGDGRVLRRHDETFWLWPATRAEMIAQLEEEGFIALPERPDPSVLAVRLARA
;
A
#
# COMPACT_ATOMS: atom_id res chain seq x y z
N MET A 1 30.73 -1.32 -31.37
CA MET A 1 30.50 -0.17 -30.46
C MET A 1 29.13 -0.32 -29.83
N THR A 2 29.11 -0.87 -28.65
CA THR A 2 27.86 -1.13 -27.90
C THR A 2 27.57 0.13 -27.11
N VAL A 3 26.50 0.83 -27.44
CA VAL A 3 26.02 2.00 -26.72
C VAL A 3 25.41 1.53 -25.41
N LEU A 4 26.09 1.75 -24.30
CA LEU A 4 25.56 1.61 -22.96
C LEU A 4 24.52 2.72 -22.75
N ASN A 5 23.28 2.31 -22.64
CA ASN A 5 22.20 3.19 -22.21
C ASN A 5 22.42 3.52 -20.73
N PRO A 6 22.54 4.79 -20.32
CA PRO A 6 22.67 5.13 -18.92
C PRO A 6 21.36 4.82 -18.18
N SER A 7 21.47 4.18 -17.02
CA SER A 7 20.37 4.00 -16.07
C SER A 7 19.71 5.36 -15.79
N PRO A 8 18.38 5.45 -15.75
CA PRO A 8 17.71 6.70 -15.41
C PRO A 8 18.06 7.07 -13.97
N VAL A 9 18.73 8.19 -13.82
CA VAL A 9 19.00 8.85 -12.54
C VAL A 9 17.66 9.36 -11.99
N ASP A 10 17.38 8.95 -10.76
CA ASP A 10 16.19 9.27 -9.98
C ASP A 10 15.81 10.76 -10.03
N SER A 11 14.74 11.06 -10.78
CA SER A 11 13.99 12.31 -10.63
C SER A 11 12.77 12.00 -9.78
N PRO A 12 12.67 12.49 -8.54
CA PRO A 12 11.69 12.02 -7.55
C PRO A 12 10.22 12.20 -7.93
N GLY A 13 9.90 13.02 -8.91
CA GLY A 13 8.51 13.34 -9.27
C GLY A 13 7.91 12.53 -10.44
N ARG A 14 8.73 12.06 -11.38
CA ARG A 14 8.24 11.39 -12.60
C ARG A 14 8.08 9.87 -12.44
N GLU A 15 8.94 9.23 -11.67
CA GLU A 15 8.90 7.77 -11.47
C GLU A 15 7.68 7.30 -10.67
N ARG A 16 7.16 8.12 -9.75
CA ARG A 16 5.97 7.76 -8.95
C ARG A 16 4.67 7.74 -9.78
N GLN A 17 4.59 8.51 -10.87
CA GLN A 17 3.38 8.57 -11.69
C GLN A 17 3.19 7.35 -12.60
N ASP A 18 4.27 6.71 -13.03
CA ASP A 18 4.27 5.55 -13.92
C ASP A 18 4.47 4.22 -13.19
N ALA A 19 4.74 4.24 -11.86
CA ALA A 19 4.80 3.05 -11.04
C ALA A 19 3.47 2.28 -11.12
N TYR A 20 3.56 0.95 -11.15
CA TYR A 20 2.41 0.03 -11.28
C TYR A 20 1.69 0.09 -12.64
N ALA A 21 2.26 0.68 -13.68
CA ALA A 21 1.60 0.84 -14.98
C ALA A 21 1.17 -0.50 -15.60
N ILE A 22 1.95 -1.55 -15.39
CA ILE A 22 1.65 -2.91 -15.81
C ILE A 22 0.84 -3.64 -14.75
N SER A 23 1.27 -3.60 -13.50
CA SER A 23 0.64 -4.33 -12.40
C SER A 23 -0.81 -3.91 -12.17
N ALA A 24 -1.19 -2.67 -12.46
CA ALA A 24 -2.56 -2.19 -12.27
C ALA A 24 -3.63 -3.03 -13.00
N GLU A 25 -3.32 -3.58 -14.18
CA GLU A 25 -4.23 -4.48 -14.91
C GLU A 25 -4.44 -5.81 -14.16
N PHE A 26 -3.40 -6.31 -13.51
CA PHE A 26 -3.38 -7.65 -12.92
C PHE A 26 -3.63 -7.66 -11.42
N TYR A 27 -3.31 -6.56 -10.73
CA TYR A 27 -3.29 -6.50 -9.29
C TYR A 27 -4.62 -6.91 -8.66
N ASP A 28 -5.69 -6.24 -9.06
CA ASP A 28 -7.01 -6.54 -8.54
C ASP A 28 -7.54 -7.90 -8.99
N LEU A 29 -7.28 -8.25 -10.24
CA LEU A 29 -7.76 -9.51 -10.81
C LEU A 29 -7.16 -10.72 -10.10
N LEU A 30 -5.87 -10.67 -9.75
CA LEU A 30 -5.16 -11.80 -9.17
C LEU A 30 -5.09 -11.79 -7.63
N GLN A 31 -5.25 -10.62 -7.00
CA GLN A 31 -5.01 -10.48 -5.55
C GLN A 31 -6.22 -9.96 -4.77
N ALA A 32 -7.23 -9.43 -5.44
CA ALA A 32 -8.37 -8.75 -4.83
C ALA A 32 -9.03 -9.51 -3.68
N GLU A 33 -9.45 -10.74 -3.93
CA GLU A 33 -10.19 -11.55 -2.95
C GLU A 33 -9.36 -11.84 -1.70
N ARG A 34 -8.09 -12.20 -1.89
CA ARG A 34 -7.18 -12.46 -0.78
C ARG A 34 -6.91 -11.20 0.04
N ASP A 35 -6.68 -10.07 -0.64
CA ASP A 35 -6.38 -8.80 0.01
C ASP A 35 -7.61 -8.24 0.74
N GLU A 36 -8.81 -8.40 0.21
CA GLU A 36 -10.04 -7.96 0.88
C GLU A 36 -10.27 -8.71 2.19
N ILE A 37 -10.15 -10.03 2.18
CA ILE A 37 -10.25 -10.86 3.39
C ILE A 37 -9.18 -10.43 4.40
N ARG A 38 -7.95 -10.23 3.95
CA ARG A 38 -6.82 -9.83 4.80
C ARG A 38 -7.01 -8.45 5.41
N VAL A 39 -7.37 -7.45 4.62
CA VAL A 39 -7.61 -6.07 5.08
C VAL A 39 -8.69 -6.04 6.15
N ARG A 40 -9.81 -6.76 5.96
CA ARG A 40 -10.86 -6.88 6.96
C ARG A 40 -10.37 -7.53 8.25
N ALA A 41 -9.64 -8.63 8.14
CA ALA A 41 -9.09 -9.34 9.31
C ALA A 41 -8.11 -8.47 10.11
N LEU A 42 -7.32 -7.62 9.43
CA LEU A 42 -6.28 -6.83 10.07
C LEU A 42 -6.78 -5.52 10.69
N TYR A 43 -7.77 -4.84 10.08
CA TYR A 43 -8.05 -3.43 10.39
C TYR A 43 -9.50 -3.12 10.71
N ARG A 44 -10.45 -4.00 10.40
CA ARG A 44 -11.90 -3.73 10.52
C ARG A 44 -12.30 -3.21 11.89
N ASP A 45 -11.81 -3.85 12.95
CA ASP A 45 -12.22 -3.53 14.31
C ASP A 45 -11.72 -2.16 14.78
N ASP A 46 -10.53 -1.75 14.31
CA ASP A 46 -10.00 -0.41 14.58
C ASP A 46 -10.78 0.64 13.79
N VAL A 47 -11.02 0.40 12.52
CA VAL A 47 -11.81 1.28 11.65
C VAL A 47 -13.24 1.48 12.19
N ARG A 48 -13.89 0.45 12.68
CA ARG A 48 -15.24 0.55 13.31
C ARG A 48 -15.26 1.40 14.56
N ARG A 49 -14.13 1.53 15.25
CA ARG A 49 -13.99 2.37 16.45
C ARG A 49 -13.65 3.81 16.12
N ALA A 50 -13.30 4.13 14.88
CA ALA A 50 -12.99 5.50 14.47
C ALA A 50 -14.16 6.45 14.77
N ARG A 51 -13.84 7.65 15.26
CA ARG A 51 -14.80 8.69 15.65
C ARG A 51 -14.58 10.03 14.95
N VAL A 52 -13.36 10.26 14.45
CA VAL A 52 -12.96 11.50 13.78
C VAL A 52 -12.83 11.26 12.29
N GLY A 53 -12.01 10.31 11.89
CA GLY A 53 -11.78 9.96 10.50
C GLY A 53 -10.82 8.79 10.34
N VAL A 54 -10.76 8.24 9.14
CA VAL A 54 -9.79 7.22 8.73
C VAL A 54 -8.87 7.79 7.66
N LEU A 55 -7.56 7.64 7.87
CA LEU A 55 -6.53 7.97 6.89
C LEU A 55 -5.95 6.69 6.29
N ASP A 56 -6.13 6.49 4.99
CA ASP A 56 -5.56 5.37 4.22
C ASP A 56 -4.34 5.86 3.46
N VAL A 57 -3.14 5.50 3.93
CA VAL A 57 -1.86 5.95 3.39
C VAL A 57 -1.31 4.95 2.39
N GLY A 58 -1.23 5.35 1.13
CA GLY A 58 -0.95 4.45 0.01
C GLY A 58 -2.17 3.58 -0.29
N ALA A 59 -3.28 4.25 -0.56
CA ALA A 59 -4.58 3.59 -0.72
C ALA A 59 -4.64 2.57 -1.86
N GLY A 60 -3.72 2.65 -2.81
CA GLY A 60 -3.63 1.73 -3.94
C GLY A 60 -4.93 1.70 -4.73
N THR A 61 -5.46 0.50 -4.93
CA THR A 61 -6.74 0.28 -5.61
C THR A 61 -7.96 0.42 -4.68
N GLY A 62 -7.75 0.86 -3.41
CA GLY A 62 -8.81 1.27 -2.49
C GLY A 62 -9.34 0.20 -1.55
N ARG A 63 -8.59 -0.86 -1.23
CA ARG A 63 -9.06 -1.95 -0.36
C ARG A 63 -9.39 -1.47 1.05
N VAL A 64 -8.46 -0.74 1.67
CA VAL A 64 -8.68 -0.16 3.01
C VAL A 64 -9.72 0.96 2.94
N THR A 65 -9.65 1.82 1.93
CA THR A 65 -10.62 2.90 1.70
C THR A 65 -12.06 2.38 1.65
N LEU A 66 -12.33 1.38 0.79
CA LEU A 66 -13.68 0.81 0.65
C LEU A 66 -14.16 0.12 1.92
N MET A 67 -13.30 -0.67 2.56
CA MET A 67 -13.62 -1.27 3.85
C MET A 67 -13.96 -0.19 4.88
N SER A 68 -13.19 0.91 4.92
CA SER A 68 -13.42 2.00 5.87
C SER A 68 -14.75 2.70 5.65
N LEU A 69 -15.14 2.94 4.40
CA LEU A 69 -16.44 3.51 4.06
C LEU A 69 -17.61 2.62 4.47
N LEU A 70 -17.44 1.30 4.35
CA LEU A 70 -18.49 0.31 4.68
C LEU A 70 -18.59 0.03 6.19
N GLU A 71 -17.46 0.04 6.90
CA GLU A 71 -17.40 -0.37 8.31
C GLU A 71 -17.46 0.79 9.30
N SER A 72 -17.29 2.04 8.83
CA SER A 72 -17.40 3.24 9.67
C SER A 72 -18.41 4.25 9.11
N ARG A 73 -18.66 5.32 9.87
CA ARG A 73 -19.50 6.46 9.42
C ARG A 73 -18.71 7.77 9.36
N VAL A 74 -17.41 7.73 9.63
CA VAL A 74 -16.54 8.90 9.65
C VAL A 74 -16.01 9.22 8.24
N PRO A 75 -15.48 10.44 8.01
CA PRO A 75 -14.74 10.77 6.79
C PRO A 75 -13.55 9.84 6.55
N VAL A 76 -13.24 9.57 5.28
CA VAL A 76 -12.11 8.75 4.86
C VAL A 76 -11.21 9.57 3.94
N HIS A 77 -9.95 9.71 4.29
CA HIS A 77 -8.92 10.36 3.48
C HIS A 77 -8.03 9.29 2.85
N ALA A 78 -8.12 9.11 1.54
CA ALA A 78 -7.34 8.15 0.77
C ALA A 78 -6.18 8.86 0.06
N VAL A 79 -4.96 8.55 0.43
CA VAL A 79 -3.74 9.15 -0.15
C VAL A 79 -3.11 8.14 -1.11
N GLU A 80 -3.11 8.43 -2.43
CA GLU A 80 -2.52 7.57 -3.44
C GLU A 80 -1.89 8.40 -4.57
N PRO A 81 -0.57 8.59 -4.56
CA PRO A 81 0.12 9.38 -5.58
C PRO A 81 0.24 8.66 -6.93
N ALA A 82 0.27 7.32 -6.98
CA ALA A 82 0.41 6.58 -8.22
C ALA A 82 -0.90 6.61 -9.03
N ARG A 83 -0.88 7.25 -10.19
CA ARG A 83 -2.06 7.40 -11.05
C ARG A 83 -2.64 6.05 -11.48
N SER A 84 -1.78 5.09 -11.83
CA SER A 84 -2.18 3.75 -12.24
C SER A 84 -2.95 3.00 -11.15
N MET A 85 -2.59 3.15 -9.88
CA MET A 85 -3.28 2.55 -8.75
C MET A 85 -4.53 3.36 -8.36
N ARG A 86 -4.47 4.68 -8.45
CA ARG A 86 -5.62 5.56 -8.15
C ARG A 86 -6.76 5.40 -9.16
N THR A 87 -6.47 5.07 -10.42
CA THR A 87 -7.51 4.88 -11.45
C THR A 87 -8.55 3.82 -11.04
N PRO A 88 -8.19 2.57 -10.68
CA PRO A 88 -9.18 1.60 -10.21
C PRO A 88 -9.86 2.01 -8.89
N LEU A 89 -9.17 2.70 -7.98
CA LEU A 89 -9.80 3.29 -6.80
C LEU A 89 -10.95 4.22 -7.20
N MET A 90 -10.70 5.19 -8.09
CA MET A 90 -11.73 6.13 -8.54
C MET A 90 -12.90 5.44 -9.24
N THR A 91 -12.63 4.42 -10.07
CA THR A 91 -13.67 3.62 -10.71
C THR A 91 -14.58 2.93 -9.70
N ARG A 92 -14.01 2.37 -8.63
CA ARG A 92 -14.78 1.75 -7.54
C ARG A 92 -15.60 2.76 -6.76
N LEU A 93 -15.00 3.89 -6.41
CA LEU A 93 -15.72 4.95 -5.71
C LEU A 93 -16.90 5.47 -6.53
N ALA A 94 -16.72 5.64 -7.84
CA ALA A 94 -17.79 6.08 -8.74
C ALA A 94 -18.97 5.08 -8.82
N SER A 95 -18.77 3.82 -8.48
CA SER A 95 -19.84 2.81 -8.44
C SER A 95 -20.61 2.75 -7.11
N LEU A 96 -20.18 3.51 -6.10
CA LEU A 96 -20.85 3.58 -4.80
C LEU A 96 -22.00 4.59 -4.83
N ASN A 97 -22.91 4.47 -3.87
CA ASN A 97 -23.96 5.46 -3.67
C ASN A 97 -23.42 6.80 -3.14
N ALA A 98 -24.23 7.85 -3.26
CA ALA A 98 -23.85 9.20 -2.84
C ALA A 98 -23.50 9.30 -1.35
N GLU A 99 -24.18 8.57 -0.48
CA GLU A 99 -23.94 8.55 0.97
C GLU A 99 -22.50 8.13 1.30
N LEU A 100 -21.95 7.16 0.57
CA LEU A 100 -20.57 6.71 0.76
C LEU A 100 -19.57 7.66 0.10
N THR A 101 -19.85 8.12 -1.11
CA THR A 101 -18.90 8.96 -1.87
C THR A 101 -18.74 10.35 -1.28
N THR A 102 -19.72 10.89 -0.61
CA THR A 102 -19.61 12.19 0.09
C THR A 102 -18.69 12.15 1.30
N ARG A 103 -18.37 10.95 1.81
CA ARG A 103 -17.47 10.76 2.96
C ARG A 103 -16.02 10.50 2.61
N VAL A 104 -15.66 10.38 1.34
CA VAL A 104 -14.29 10.10 0.93
C VAL A 104 -13.66 11.28 0.19
N THR A 105 -12.41 11.56 0.54
CA THR A 105 -11.55 12.48 -0.21
C THR A 105 -10.30 11.74 -0.67
N VAL A 106 -10.05 11.74 -1.98
CA VAL A 106 -8.86 11.13 -2.57
C VAL A 106 -7.81 12.20 -2.83
N HIS A 107 -6.62 12.02 -2.28
CA HIS A 107 -5.48 12.91 -2.41
C HIS A 107 -4.50 12.31 -3.42
N PRO A 108 -4.25 12.98 -4.57
CA PRO A 108 -3.39 12.47 -5.64
C PRO A 108 -1.89 12.75 -5.43
N GLN A 109 -1.52 13.45 -4.37
CA GLN A 109 -0.14 13.76 -3.97
C GLN A 109 0.31 12.91 -2.78
N GLY A 110 1.60 13.01 -2.42
CA GLY A 110 2.13 12.42 -1.19
C GLY A 110 1.47 13.03 0.05
N LEU A 111 1.43 12.28 1.16
CA LEU A 111 0.78 12.74 2.40
C LEU A 111 1.40 14.04 2.93
N ASP A 112 2.71 14.19 2.79
CA ASP A 112 3.47 15.39 3.18
C ASP A 112 3.04 16.66 2.43
N GLU A 113 2.52 16.50 1.21
CA GLU A 113 2.04 17.59 0.35
C GLU A 113 0.55 17.90 0.53
N THR A 114 -0.19 17.07 1.26
CA THR A 114 -1.66 17.24 1.41
C THR A 114 -2.06 18.36 2.36
N GLY A 115 -1.19 18.73 3.29
CA GLY A 115 -1.51 19.69 4.36
C GLY A 115 -2.54 19.16 5.38
N LEU A 116 -2.85 17.87 5.41
CA LEU A 116 -3.80 17.29 6.36
C LEU A 116 -3.31 17.46 7.80
N HIS A 117 -4.21 17.89 8.68
CA HIS A 117 -3.92 18.13 10.08
C HIS A 117 -5.12 17.74 10.96
N GLY A 118 -4.93 16.79 11.89
CA GLY A 118 -5.95 16.38 12.84
C GLY A 118 -7.25 15.85 12.21
N VAL A 119 -7.16 15.17 11.06
CA VAL A 119 -8.33 14.72 10.28
C VAL A 119 -8.75 13.29 10.58
N ALA A 120 -7.94 12.53 11.31
CA ALA A 120 -8.21 11.11 11.56
C ALA A 120 -7.79 10.70 12.97
N ASP A 121 -8.50 9.74 13.54
CA ASP A 121 -8.11 9.04 14.77
C ASP A 121 -7.64 7.60 14.49
N VAL A 122 -7.78 7.13 13.25
CA VAL A 122 -7.21 5.87 12.75
C VAL A 122 -6.50 6.11 11.42
N ALA A 123 -5.22 5.76 11.35
CA ALA A 123 -4.46 5.73 10.11
C ALA A 123 -4.01 4.30 9.79
N VAL A 124 -4.02 3.93 8.51
CA VAL A 124 -3.60 2.60 8.03
C VAL A 124 -2.56 2.76 6.92
N CYS A 125 -1.44 2.06 7.05
CA CYS A 125 -0.43 1.88 6.00
C CYS A 125 -0.39 0.39 5.61
N HIS A 126 -1.15 -0.01 4.60
CA HIS A 126 -1.23 -1.39 4.12
C HIS A 126 -0.43 -1.58 2.84
N ASN A 127 0.51 -2.54 2.80
CA ASN A 127 1.39 -2.81 1.65
C ASN A 127 2.19 -1.60 1.13
N THR A 128 2.37 -0.56 1.92
CA THR A 128 2.94 0.73 1.48
C THR A 128 4.40 0.89 1.89
N VAL A 129 4.68 0.71 3.19
CA VAL A 129 5.99 1.11 3.76
C VAL A 129 7.16 0.27 3.28
N ALA A 130 6.90 -0.97 2.84
CA ALA A 130 7.92 -1.82 2.24
C ALA A 130 8.45 -1.27 0.91
N CYS A 131 7.61 -0.58 0.15
CA CYS A 131 7.95 0.00 -1.15
C CYS A 131 8.65 1.37 -1.04
N LEU A 132 8.74 1.94 0.16
CA LEU A 132 9.37 3.23 0.39
C LEU A 132 10.86 3.05 0.74
N HIS A 133 11.72 3.79 0.04
CA HIS A 133 13.11 3.92 0.46
C HIS A 133 13.18 4.37 1.94
N PRO A 134 14.17 3.91 2.74
CA PRO A 134 14.24 4.24 4.18
C PRO A 134 14.13 5.74 4.49
N ALA A 135 14.72 6.61 3.68
CA ALA A 135 14.61 8.05 3.85
C ALA A 135 13.17 8.57 3.59
N SER A 136 12.52 8.09 2.53
CA SER A 136 11.12 8.46 2.22
C SER A 136 10.16 7.93 3.27
N ARG A 137 10.43 6.75 3.83
CA ARG A 137 9.66 6.18 4.93
C ARG A 137 9.77 7.03 6.20
N ARG A 138 10.98 7.49 6.57
CA ARG A 138 11.15 8.43 7.70
C ARG A 138 10.44 9.75 7.47
N ALA A 139 10.53 10.30 6.26
CA ALA A 139 9.84 11.55 5.91
C ALA A 139 8.29 11.44 5.94
N LEU A 140 7.74 10.23 5.87
CA LEU A 140 6.31 9.99 5.97
C LEU A 140 5.77 10.17 7.40
N TRP A 141 6.53 9.80 8.44
CA TRP A 141 6.02 9.73 9.81
C TRP A 141 5.58 11.08 10.39
N PRO A 142 6.33 12.21 10.20
CA PRO A 142 5.86 13.53 10.60
C PRO A 142 4.52 13.91 9.95
N ALA A 143 4.30 13.54 8.69
CA ALA A 143 3.06 13.83 8.00
C ALA A 143 1.89 12.98 8.56
N VAL A 144 2.13 11.72 8.91
CA VAL A 144 1.13 10.87 9.58
C VAL A 144 0.80 11.43 10.97
N ALA A 145 1.82 11.83 11.76
CA ALA A 145 1.61 12.41 13.08
C ALA A 145 0.75 13.68 13.00
N ARG A 146 1.02 14.59 12.03
CA ARG A 146 0.21 15.79 11.84
C ARG A 146 -1.24 15.49 11.42
N ALA A 147 -1.45 14.48 10.59
CA ALA A 147 -2.79 14.13 10.10
C ALA A 147 -3.65 13.46 11.18
N LEU A 148 -3.04 12.86 12.19
CA LEU A 148 -3.75 12.25 13.31
C LEU A 148 -4.11 13.29 14.38
N VAL A 149 -5.25 13.05 15.03
CA VAL A 149 -5.58 13.75 16.28
C VAL A 149 -4.73 13.20 17.43
N PRO A 150 -4.56 13.93 18.55
CA PRO A 150 -3.92 13.41 19.75
C PRO A 150 -4.53 12.08 20.19
N ALA A 151 -3.69 11.11 20.56
CA ALA A 151 -4.07 9.72 20.86
C ALA A 151 -4.62 8.91 19.68
N GLY A 152 -4.57 9.42 18.47
CA GLY A 152 -4.89 8.65 17.25
C GLY A 152 -3.95 7.46 17.04
N VAL A 153 -4.46 6.42 16.41
CA VAL A 153 -3.75 5.14 16.22
C VAL A 153 -3.30 5.01 14.77
N LEU A 154 -2.04 4.62 14.60
CA LEU A 154 -1.49 4.22 13.30
C LEU A 154 -1.29 2.70 13.28
N LEU A 155 -1.79 2.06 12.23
CA LEU A 155 -1.64 0.64 11.92
C LEU A 155 -0.74 0.49 10.71
N VAL A 156 0.43 -0.09 10.90
CA VAL A 156 1.43 -0.28 9.83
C VAL A 156 1.61 -1.76 9.54
N GLN A 157 1.35 -2.18 8.32
CA GLN A 157 1.82 -3.49 7.89
C GLN A 157 3.34 -3.45 7.74
N LEU A 158 4.01 -4.28 8.53
CA LEU A 158 5.46 -4.33 8.58
C LEU A 158 6.06 -4.79 7.25
N PRO A 159 7.17 -4.18 6.82
CA PRO A 159 7.95 -4.70 5.71
C PRO A 159 8.60 -6.05 6.08
N PRO A 160 9.17 -6.79 5.12
CA PRO A 160 10.03 -7.92 5.41
C PRO A 160 11.14 -7.50 6.39
N ALA A 161 11.38 -8.29 7.42
CA ALA A 161 12.38 -7.95 8.44
C ALA A 161 13.82 -8.07 7.95
N ARG A 162 14.06 -8.88 6.90
CA ARG A 162 15.40 -9.22 6.41
C ARG A 162 15.37 -9.49 4.90
N LEU A 163 16.53 -9.40 4.28
CA LEU A 163 16.74 -9.87 2.92
C LEU A 163 16.48 -11.39 2.82
N PRO A 164 15.90 -11.88 1.72
CA PRO A 164 15.77 -13.31 1.48
C PRO A 164 17.14 -13.96 1.31
N ARG A 165 17.33 -15.12 1.93
CA ARG A 165 18.57 -15.87 1.79
C ARG A 165 18.74 -16.53 0.41
N HIS A 166 17.60 -16.82 -0.23
CA HIS A 166 17.53 -17.47 -1.55
C HIS A 166 16.46 -16.79 -2.38
N THR A 167 16.61 -16.89 -3.71
CA THR A 167 15.53 -16.49 -4.62
C THR A 167 14.31 -17.38 -4.37
N THR A 168 13.15 -16.76 -4.17
CA THR A 168 11.89 -17.47 -4.01
C THR A 168 10.92 -17.10 -5.11
N THR A 169 10.09 -18.06 -5.51
CA THR A 169 9.02 -17.85 -6.49
C THR A 169 7.68 -18.12 -5.84
N HIS A 170 6.79 -17.17 -5.93
CA HIS A 170 5.41 -17.28 -5.48
C HIS A 170 4.48 -17.19 -6.70
N VAL A 171 3.73 -18.26 -6.96
CA VAL A 171 2.74 -18.29 -8.05
C VAL A 171 1.48 -17.57 -7.57
N LEU A 172 1.02 -16.59 -8.35
CA LEU A 172 -0.23 -15.90 -8.09
C LEU A 172 -1.42 -16.76 -8.51
N PRO A 173 -2.60 -16.57 -7.92
CA PRO A 173 -3.82 -17.21 -8.39
C PRO A 173 -4.06 -16.91 -9.87
N THR A 174 -4.69 -17.83 -10.59
CA THR A 174 -5.18 -17.55 -11.93
C THR A 174 -6.66 -17.17 -11.90
N ARG A 175 -7.07 -16.32 -12.83
CA ARG A 175 -8.46 -15.88 -12.98
C ARG A 175 -8.87 -15.90 -14.45
N THR A 176 -10.08 -16.35 -14.71
CA THR A 176 -10.65 -16.36 -16.06
C THR A 176 -11.62 -15.22 -16.23
N VAL A 177 -11.44 -14.43 -17.29
CA VAL A 177 -12.37 -13.39 -17.73
C VAL A 177 -12.72 -13.66 -19.18
N GLY A 178 -13.96 -14.02 -19.42
CA GLY A 178 -14.40 -14.46 -20.75
C GLY A 178 -13.62 -15.69 -21.23
N ARG A 179 -12.91 -15.55 -22.32
CA ARG A 179 -12.08 -16.62 -22.93
C ARG A 179 -10.62 -16.59 -22.50
N HIS A 180 -10.24 -15.61 -21.68
CA HIS A 180 -8.86 -15.39 -21.31
C HIS A 180 -8.59 -15.77 -19.85
N GLU A 181 -7.51 -16.49 -19.65
CA GLU A 181 -6.94 -16.78 -18.34
C GLU A 181 -5.81 -15.78 -18.04
N TYR A 182 -5.90 -15.12 -16.91
CA TYR A 182 -4.91 -14.21 -16.37
C TYR A 182 -4.14 -14.89 -15.25
N GLY A 183 -2.84 -14.72 -15.21
CA GLY A 183 -2.01 -15.31 -14.17
C GLY A 183 -0.70 -14.56 -14.01
N GLY A 184 0.05 -14.95 -13.00
CA GLY A 184 1.34 -14.33 -12.72
C GLY A 184 2.15 -15.13 -11.71
N ARG A 185 3.37 -14.66 -11.51
CA ARG A 185 4.24 -15.10 -10.43
C ARG A 185 5.06 -13.90 -9.95
N MET A 186 5.40 -13.93 -8.69
CA MET A 186 6.36 -12.99 -8.08
C MET A 186 7.65 -13.75 -7.77
N VAL A 187 8.77 -13.23 -8.22
CA VAL A 187 10.10 -13.73 -7.91
C VAL A 187 10.78 -12.70 -7.01
N THR A 188 11.19 -13.11 -5.82
CA THR A 188 11.92 -12.24 -4.90
C THR A 188 13.35 -12.71 -4.72
N SER A 189 14.30 -11.77 -4.74
CA SER A 189 15.72 -12.00 -4.50
C SER A 189 16.33 -10.84 -3.73
N ALA A 190 17.43 -11.09 -3.03
CA ALA A 190 18.22 -10.03 -2.40
C ALA A 190 18.98 -9.22 -3.48
N ASP A 191 19.08 -7.90 -3.25
CA ASP A 191 19.90 -6.99 -4.04
C ASP A 191 20.47 -5.91 -3.12
N VAL A 192 21.75 -6.05 -2.76
CA VAL A 192 22.49 -5.17 -1.84
C VAL A 192 21.75 -5.00 -0.50
N ASP A 193 20.95 -3.95 -0.35
CA ASP A 193 20.23 -3.57 0.87
C ASP A 193 18.69 -3.66 0.74
N ARG A 194 18.21 -4.14 -0.40
CA ARG A 194 16.80 -4.19 -0.77
C ARG A 194 16.41 -5.53 -1.37
N ILE A 195 15.12 -5.77 -1.47
CA ILE A 195 14.57 -6.95 -2.10
C ILE A 195 14.09 -6.55 -3.49
N ARG A 196 14.54 -7.27 -4.50
CA ARG A 196 13.99 -7.21 -5.84
C ARG A 196 12.75 -8.10 -5.90
N ALA A 197 11.58 -7.52 -6.11
CA ALA A 197 10.33 -8.23 -6.34
C ALA A 197 9.94 -8.06 -7.81
N ARG A 198 10.20 -9.08 -8.63
CA ARG A 198 9.81 -9.10 -10.04
C ARG A 198 8.51 -9.86 -10.21
N PHE A 199 7.54 -9.22 -10.82
CA PHE A 199 6.29 -9.84 -11.22
C PHE A 199 6.37 -10.19 -12.70
N ASP A 200 6.08 -11.44 -13.04
CA ASP A 200 5.88 -11.92 -14.41
C ASP A 200 4.40 -12.23 -14.57
N TYR A 201 3.72 -11.51 -15.45
CA TYR A 201 2.29 -11.70 -15.75
C TYR A 201 2.09 -12.33 -17.11
N TRP A 202 1.01 -13.07 -17.28
CA TRP A 202 0.60 -13.61 -18.55
C TRP A 202 -0.92 -13.58 -18.73
N VAL A 203 -1.32 -13.49 -20.01
CA VAL A 203 -2.69 -13.72 -20.45
C VAL A 203 -2.66 -14.88 -21.43
N ARG A 204 -3.53 -15.87 -21.24
CA ARG A 204 -3.68 -17.03 -22.11
C ARG A 204 -5.07 -17.07 -22.73
N GLY A 205 -5.17 -17.59 -23.93
CA GLY A 205 -6.41 -17.90 -24.63
C GLY A 205 -6.22 -19.14 -25.49
N ASP A 206 -7.19 -20.05 -25.50
CA ASP A 206 -7.14 -21.30 -26.22
C ASP A 206 -5.85 -22.11 -26.01
N GLY A 207 -5.40 -22.18 -24.76
CA GLY A 207 -4.19 -22.87 -24.35
C GLY A 207 -2.86 -22.21 -24.73
N ARG A 208 -2.89 -21.05 -25.39
CA ARG A 208 -1.69 -20.31 -25.83
C ARG A 208 -1.49 -19.03 -25.04
N VAL A 209 -0.22 -18.65 -24.85
CA VAL A 209 0.12 -17.35 -24.25
C VAL A 209 -0.09 -16.27 -25.32
N LEU A 210 -1.00 -15.33 -25.03
CA LEU A 210 -1.32 -14.19 -25.89
C LEU A 210 -0.43 -12.98 -25.57
N ARG A 211 -0.21 -12.71 -24.26
CA ARG A 211 0.60 -11.57 -23.77
C ARG A 211 1.44 -11.99 -22.58
N ARG A 212 2.60 -11.37 -22.47
CA ARG A 212 3.47 -11.43 -21.27
C ARG A 212 3.93 -10.03 -20.93
N HIS A 213 3.98 -9.76 -19.63
CA HIS A 213 4.47 -8.50 -19.08
C HIS A 213 5.30 -8.79 -17.86
N ASP A 214 6.25 -7.93 -17.56
CA ASP A 214 6.96 -7.96 -16.29
C ASP A 214 7.10 -6.55 -15.71
N GLU A 215 7.12 -6.48 -14.40
CA GLU A 215 7.34 -5.25 -13.65
C GLU A 215 8.16 -5.58 -12.40
N THR A 216 9.10 -4.70 -12.06
CA THR A 216 9.99 -4.89 -10.91
C THR A 216 9.74 -3.80 -9.88
N PHE A 217 9.58 -4.21 -8.63
CA PHE A 217 9.49 -3.35 -7.47
C PHE A 217 10.67 -3.59 -6.54
N TRP A 218 11.02 -2.54 -5.80
CA TRP A 218 12.01 -2.60 -4.76
C TRP A 218 11.32 -2.55 -3.41
N LEU A 219 11.69 -3.47 -2.51
CA LEU A 219 11.19 -3.49 -1.14
C LEU A 219 12.38 -3.34 -0.19
N TRP A 220 12.24 -2.43 0.76
CA TRP A 220 13.28 -2.18 1.76
C TRP A 220 12.91 -2.86 3.07
N PRO A 221 13.71 -3.84 3.52
CA PRO A 221 13.51 -4.49 4.81
C PRO A 221 13.59 -3.50 5.96
N ALA A 222 12.86 -3.80 7.02
CA ALA A 222 13.07 -3.21 8.34
C ALA A 222 12.48 -4.13 9.40
N THR A 223 13.17 -4.27 10.50
CA THR A 223 12.68 -5.01 11.66
C THR A 223 11.58 -4.24 12.38
N ARG A 224 10.77 -4.94 13.18
CA ARG A 224 9.77 -4.31 14.04
C ARG A 224 10.41 -3.27 14.98
N ALA A 225 11.58 -3.57 15.55
CA ALA A 225 12.28 -2.66 16.45
C ALA A 225 12.71 -1.36 15.76
N GLU A 226 13.27 -1.46 14.53
CA GLU A 226 13.61 -0.29 13.73
C GLU A 226 12.41 0.56 13.36
N MET A 227 11.27 -0.08 13.06
CA MET A 227 10.04 0.64 12.78
C MET A 227 9.49 1.37 14.01
N ILE A 228 9.54 0.73 15.18
CA ILE A 228 9.16 1.34 16.45
C ILE A 228 10.05 2.56 16.74
N ALA A 229 11.38 2.40 16.67
CA ALA A 229 12.31 3.49 16.94
C ALA A 229 12.06 4.71 16.05
N GLN A 230 11.84 4.50 14.73
CA GLN A 230 11.51 5.60 13.81
C GLN A 230 10.19 6.32 14.18
N LEU A 231 9.20 5.58 14.66
CA LEU A 231 7.90 6.16 15.03
C LEU A 231 7.95 6.85 16.39
N GLU A 232 8.76 6.35 17.32
CA GLU A 232 8.99 7.00 18.62
C GLU A 232 9.66 8.37 18.48
N GLU A 233 10.55 8.56 17.49
CA GLU A 233 11.14 9.87 17.14
C GLU A 233 10.07 10.92 16.81
N GLU A 234 8.90 10.49 16.33
CA GLU A 234 7.77 11.35 15.96
C GLU A 234 6.64 11.36 17.03
N GLY A 235 6.95 10.92 18.25
CA GLY A 235 6.03 10.95 19.38
C GLY A 235 4.99 9.83 19.40
N PHE A 236 5.18 8.76 18.65
CA PHE A 236 4.32 7.57 18.76
C PHE A 236 4.79 6.66 19.90
N ILE A 237 3.85 5.94 20.49
CA ILE A 237 4.06 4.93 21.53
C ILE A 237 3.57 3.60 21.00
N ALA A 238 4.43 2.57 21.06
CA ALA A 238 4.06 1.23 20.64
C ALA A 238 2.92 0.67 21.50
N LEU A 239 1.93 0.09 20.86
CA LEU A 239 0.84 -0.63 21.51
C LEU A 239 1.20 -2.11 21.67
N PRO A 240 0.49 -2.85 22.53
CA PRO A 240 0.66 -4.30 22.67
C PRO A 240 0.61 -5.02 21.33
N GLU A 241 1.33 -6.12 21.23
CA GLU A 241 1.38 -6.93 20.02
C GLU A 241 -0.01 -7.41 19.60
N ARG A 242 -0.28 -7.33 18.32
CA ARG A 242 -1.56 -7.74 17.73
C ARG A 242 -1.58 -9.26 17.49
N PRO A 243 -2.77 -9.87 17.39
CA PRO A 243 -2.88 -11.29 17.01
C PRO A 243 -2.16 -11.64 15.70
N ASP A 244 -2.18 -10.73 14.71
CA ASP A 244 -1.33 -10.84 13.53
C ASP A 244 -0.07 -9.98 13.72
N PRO A 245 1.11 -10.61 13.90
CA PRO A 245 2.36 -9.89 14.17
C PRO A 245 2.88 -9.11 12.95
N SER A 246 2.29 -9.30 11.76
CA SER A 246 2.64 -8.52 10.57
C SER A 246 2.16 -7.08 10.64
N VAL A 247 1.33 -6.71 11.62
CA VAL A 247 0.86 -5.34 11.83
C VAL A 247 1.43 -4.78 13.13
N LEU A 248 2.12 -3.66 13.01
CA LEU A 248 2.50 -2.81 14.13
C LEU A 248 1.39 -1.79 14.39
N ALA A 249 0.93 -1.72 15.63
CA ALA A 249 0.04 -0.67 16.09
C ALA A 249 0.81 0.29 17.00
N VAL A 250 0.69 1.58 16.74
CA VAL A 250 1.27 2.65 17.56
C VAL A 250 0.22 3.73 17.78
N ARG A 251 0.35 4.47 18.84
CA ARG A 251 -0.54 5.57 19.22
C ARG A 251 0.24 6.87 19.33
N LEU A 252 -0.23 7.94 18.72
CA LEU A 252 0.33 9.26 18.88
C LEU A 252 0.16 9.69 20.35
N ALA A 253 1.24 10.17 20.98
CA ALA A 253 1.17 10.68 22.33
C ALA A 253 0.13 11.81 22.46
N ARG A 254 -0.43 11.98 23.65
CA ARG A 254 -1.22 13.17 23.97
C ARG A 254 -0.22 14.32 24.16
N ALA A 255 -0.42 15.40 23.43
CA ALA A 255 0.30 16.65 23.70
C ALA A 255 -0.05 17.18 25.10
#